data_6bb615e4ce014148abf9e66e407abeb2
#
_entry.id   6bb615e4ce014148abf9e66e407abeb2
#
_cell.length_a   1.000
_cell.length_b   1.000
_cell.length_c   1.000
_cell.angle_alpha   90.00
_cell.angle_beta   90.00
_cell.angle_gamma   90.00
#
_symmetry.space_group_name_H-M   'P 1'
#
loop_
_entity.id
_entity.type
_entity.pdbx_description
1 polymer ?
#
loop_
_entity_poly.entity_id
_entity_poly.type
_entity_poly.pdbx_seq_one_letter_code
_entity_poly.pdbx_strand_id
1 'polypeptide(L)'
;MDRAVFYSIPYFTTKQDYMSFIKSNISVYERSTKKRRRVTLSIPTEKRDRRKAQSSTCANFIHQKDAYIAMKVVESLLSQRAPIYTVHDNFITTPHYVKVVPDIYTKVIFNMDHPLRIINEFMKINLILPYSHTHDIYNLYNHKDNEPLPSDYLTDFLNSLSPVKDKKKWRKMVSDFLNCYNRYVDAVCGNQVIDSEEPSNDVKWNKFKQLLENRSQNYSVHY
;
A
#
# COMPACT_ATOMS: atom_id res chain seq x y z
N MET A 1 -12.63 10.11 -5.21
CA MET A 1 -12.16 10.06 -6.61
C MET A 1 -12.70 8.81 -7.28
N ASP A 2 -13.07 8.93 -8.54
CA ASP A 2 -13.59 7.80 -9.32
C ASP A 2 -12.50 7.24 -10.24
N ARG A 3 -11.39 6.88 -9.62
CA ARG A 3 -10.19 6.38 -10.32
C ARG A 3 -9.72 5.08 -9.72
N ALA A 4 -9.02 4.27 -10.53
CA ALA A 4 -8.29 3.10 -10.04
C ALA A 4 -7.19 3.54 -9.08
N VAL A 5 -6.87 2.68 -8.13
CA VAL A 5 -5.74 2.85 -7.21
C VAL A 5 -4.59 1.98 -7.70
N PHE A 6 -3.39 2.54 -7.72
CA PHE A 6 -2.19 1.86 -8.16
C PHE A 6 -1.24 1.65 -6.99
N TYR A 7 -0.66 0.46 -6.95
CA TYR A 7 0.38 0.07 -6.01
C TYR A 7 1.59 -0.37 -6.84
N SER A 8 2.75 0.21 -6.62
CA SER A 8 3.95 -0.12 -7.38
C SER A 8 5.04 -0.69 -6.47
N ILE A 9 5.70 -1.71 -6.97
CA ILE A 9 6.97 -2.25 -6.47
C ILE A 9 7.89 -2.47 -7.66
N PRO A 10 9.20 -2.65 -7.48
CA PRO A 10 10.13 -2.83 -8.61
C PRO A 10 9.78 -3.95 -9.58
N TYR A 11 9.05 -4.97 -9.12
CA TYR A 11 8.72 -6.14 -9.95
C TYR A 11 7.44 -5.98 -10.76
N PHE A 12 6.44 -5.28 -10.22
CA PHE A 12 5.14 -5.09 -10.89
C PHE A 12 4.32 -3.97 -10.28
N THR A 13 3.33 -3.53 -11.05
CA THR A 13 2.32 -2.57 -10.60
C THR A 13 0.95 -3.24 -10.55
N THR A 14 0.28 -3.15 -9.42
CA THR A 14 -1.09 -3.63 -9.24
C THR A 14 -2.07 -2.49 -9.47
N LYS A 15 -3.06 -2.72 -10.33
CA LYS A 15 -4.20 -1.81 -10.53
C LYS A 15 -5.42 -2.33 -9.78
N GLN A 16 -5.87 -1.57 -8.78
CA GLN A 16 -7.11 -1.86 -8.07
C GLN A 16 -8.27 -1.11 -8.72
N ASP A 17 -9.17 -1.85 -9.38
CA ASP A 17 -10.27 -1.29 -10.14
C ASP A 17 -11.55 -2.12 -9.93
N TYR A 18 -12.27 -1.85 -8.84
CA TYR A 18 -13.48 -2.58 -8.50
C TYR A 18 -14.70 -1.93 -9.14
N MET A 19 -15.45 -2.71 -9.94
CA MET A 19 -16.74 -2.29 -10.48
C MET A 19 -17.88 -2.79 -9.59
N SER A 20 -18.96 -2.02 -9.55
CA SER A 20 -20.19 -2.43 -8.89
C SER A 20 -20.94 -3.45 -9.76
N PHE A 21 -21.77 -4.27 -9.12
CA PHE A 21 -22.56 -5.30 -9.81
C PHE A 21 -24.04 -5.08 -9.59
N ILE A 22 -24.81 -5.35 -10.63
CA ILE A 22 -26.27 -5.48 -10.56
C ILE A 22 -26.60 -6.96 -10.49
N LYS A 23 -27.49 -7.32 -9.57
CA LYS A 23 -28.01 -8.68 -9.46
C LYS A 23 -29.22 -8.84 -10.37
N SER A 24 -29.13 -9.73 -11.34
CA SER A 24 -30.24 -10.11 -12.21
C SER A 24 -30.64 -11.56 -11.94
N ASN A 25 -31.92 -11.78 -11.71
CA ASN A 25 -32.46 -13.13 -11.48
C ASN A 25 -32.97 -13.69 -12.80
N ILE A 26 -32.43 -14.84 -13.20
CA ILE A 26 -32.90 -15.61 -14.35
C ILE A 26 -33.50 -16.95 -13.89
N SER A 27 -34.49 -17.43 -14.63
CA SER A 27 -35.08 -18.73 -14.40
C SER A 27 -34.47 -19.74 -15.36
N VAL A 28 -33.72 -20.70 -14.82
CA VAL A 28 -33.06 -21.73 -15.60
C VAL A 28 -33.81 -23.06 -15.41
N TYR A 29 -34.09 -23.75 -16.52
CA TYR A 29 -34.69 -25.07 -16.48
C TYR A 29 -33.61 -26.15 -16.35
N GLU A 30 -33.65 -26.88 -15.24
CA GLU A 30 -32.73 -27.98 -14.97
C GLU A 30 -33.33 -29.29 -15.52
N ARG A 31 -32.71 -29.84 -16.54
CA ARG A 31 -33.21 -31.05 -17.24
C ARG A 31 -33.23 -32.31 -16.36
N SER A 32 -32.22 -32.44 -15.47
CA SER A 32 -32.09 -33.59 -14.57
C SER A 32 -33.24 -33.69 -13.56
N THR A 33 -33.62 -32.58 -12.98
CA THR A 33 -34.67 -32.50 -11.95
C THR A 33 -36.04 -32.11 -12.51
N LYS A 34 -36.11 -31.76 -13.81
CA LYS A 34 -37.30 -31.20 -14.49
C LYS A 34 -37.93 -30.01 -13.79
N LYS A 35 -37.11 -29.24 -13.05
CA LYS A 35 -37.56 -28.08 -12.27
C LYS A 35 -36.93 -26.78 -12.79
N ARG A 36 -37.63 -25.67 -12.60
CA ARG A 36 -37.07 -24.33 -12.81
C ARG A 36 -36.39 -23.87 -11.54
N ARG A 37 -35.13 -23.47 -11.67
CA ARG A 37 -34.38 -22.81 -10.59
C ARG A 37 -34.17 -21.35 -10.90
N ARG A 38 -34.28 -20.51 -9.88
CA ARG A 38 -33.91 -19.10 -9.97
C ARG A 38 -32.41 -19.00 -9.67
N VAL A 39 -31.65 -18.51 -10.63
CA VAL A 39 -30.20 -18.26 -10.52
C VAL A 39 -29.98 -16.76 -10.54
N THR A 40 -29.20 -16.25 -9.58
CA THR A 40 -28.82 -14.85 -9.54
C THR A 40 -27.49 -14.66 -10.25
N LEU A 41 -27.49 -13.86 -11.31
CA LEU A 41 -26.28 -13.43 -12.00
C LEU A 41 -25.84 -12.08 -11.47
N SER A 42 -24.53 -11.94 -11.26
CA SER A 42 -23.89 -10.66 -10.92
C SER A 42 -23.31 -10.07 -12.21
N ILE A 43 -23.93 -9.03 -12.72
CA ILE A 43 -23.52 -8.35 -13.96
C ILE A 43 -22.71 -7.10 -13.58
N PRO A 44 -21.46 -6.95 -14.06
CA PRO A 44 -20.67 -5.76 -13.76
C PRO A 44 -21.30 -4.52 -14.43
N THR A 45 -21.25 -3.40 -13.74
CA THR A 45 -21.68 -2.10 -14.26
C THR A 45 -20.48 -1.23 -14.61
N GLU A 46 -20.73 -0.11 -15.29
CA GLU A 46 -19.67 0.89 -15.56
C GLU A 46 -19.33 1.76 -14.33
N LYS A 47 -20.06 1.58 -13.23
CA LYS A 47 -19.85 2.36 -12.00
C LYS A 47 -18.87 1.65 -11.07
N ARG A 48 -17.94 2.40 -10.50
CA ARG A 48 -16.98 1.86 -9.52
C ARG A 48 -17.63 1.59 -8.18
N ASP A 49 -17.21 0.49 -7.56
CA ASP A 49 -17.55 0.18 -6.17
C ASP A 49 -16.56 0.88 -5.23
N ARG A 50 -16.90 2.11 -4.85
CA ARG A 50 -16.08 2.95 -3.97
C ARG A 50 -15.92 2.35 -2.58
N ARG A 51 -16.95 1.67 -2.04
CA ARG A 51 -16.89 1.05 -0.71
C ARG A 51 -15.90 -0.11 -0.69
N LYS A 52 -16.02 -0.99 -1.69
CA LYS A 52 -15.10 -2.11 -1.84
C LYS A 52 -13.67 -1.63 -2.10
N ALA A 53 -13.48 -0.62 -2.94
CA ALA A 53 -12.18 -0.02 -3.18
C ALA A 53 -11.57 0.51 -1.87
N GLN A 54 -12.31 1.27 -1.08
CA GLN A 54 -11.85 1.84 0.17
C GLN A 54 -11.48 0.75 1.20
N SER A 55 -12.34 -0.24 1.41
CA SER A 55 -12.09 -1.31 2.39
C SER A 55 -10.93 -2.22 1.99
N SER A 56 -10.68 -2.39 0.69
CA SER A 56 -9.61 -3.28 0.20
C SER A 56 -8.25 -2.57 0.07
N THR A 57 -8.20 -1.23 0.08
CA THR A 57 -6.95 -0.49 -0.19
C THR A 57 -5.85 -0.84 0.79
N CYS A 58 -6.15 -0.85 2.08
CA CYS A 58 -5.16 -1.16 3.11
C CYS A 58 -4.61 -2.60 2.95
N ALA A 59 -5.50 -3.57 2.81
CA ALA A 59 -5.12 -4.97 2.64
C ALA A 59 -4.28 -5.18 1.38
N ASN A 60 -4.70 -4.65 0.23
CA ASN A 60 -3.98 -4.79 -1.03
C ASN A 60 -2.61 -4.11 -0.99
N PHE A 61 -2.51 -2.96 -0.32
CA PHE A 61 -1.24 -2.26 -0.13
C PHE A 61 -0.25 -3.12 0.68
N ILE A 62 -0.69 -3.71 1.78
CA ILE A 62 0.12 -4.59 2.62
C ILE A 62 0.50 -5.86 1.85
N HIS A 63 -0.46 -6.53 1.21
CA HIS A 63 -0.19 -7.73 0.40
C HIS A 63 0.85 -7.49 -0.69
N GLN A 64 0.87 -6.31 -1.28
CA GLN A 64 1.91 -5.99 -2.25
C GLN A 64 3.29 -5.84 -1.61
N LYS A 65 3.38 -5.31 -0.38
CA LYS A 65 4.66 -5.24 0.35
C LYS A 65 5.11 -6.64 0.78
N ASP A 66 4.21 -7.51 1.19
CA ASP A 66 4.50 -8.93 1.45
C ASP A 66 5.06 -9.62 0.20
N ALA A 67 4.43 -9.40 -0.95
CA ALA A 67 4.93 -9.92 -2.23
C ALA A 67 6.33 -9.39 -2.57
N TYR A 68 6.59 -8.12 -2.30
CA TYR A 68 7.94 -7.54 -2.47
C TYR A 68 8.98 -8.26 -1.60
N ILE A 69 8.68 -8.48 -0.33
CA ILE A 69 9.57 -9.19 0.60
C ILE A 69 9.82 -10.61 0.09
N ALA A 70 8.76 -11.33 -0.27
CA ALA A 70 8.87 -12.68 -0.79
C ALA A 70 9.76 -12.77 -2.04
N MET A 71 9.55 -11.88 -3.01
CA MET A 71 10.36 -11.83 -4.23
C MET A 71 11.82 -11.51 -3.96
N LYS A 72 12.10 -10.59 -3.02
CA LYS A 72 13.47 -10.25 -2.61
C LYS A 72 14.17 -11.41 -1.91
N VAL A 73 13.47 -12.17 -1.07
CA VAL A 73 14.00 -13.37 -0.43
C VAL A 73 14.33 -14.43 -1.48
N VAL A 74 13.41 -14.67 -2.43
CA VAL A 74 13.65 -15.61 -3.54
C VAL A 74 14.85 -15.18 -4.37
N GLU A 75 14.94 -13.91 -4.77
CA GLU A 75 16.07 -13.36 -5.53
C GLU A 75 17.40 -13.58 -4.78
N SER A 76 17.43 -13.32 -3.47
CA SER A 76 18.61 -13.50 -2.64
C SER A 76 19.05 -14.97 -2.53
N LEU A 77 18.10 -15.89 -2.45
CA LEU A 77 18.40 -17.33 -2.41
C LEU A 77 18.83 -17.87 -3.76
N LEU A 78 18.19 -17.44 -4.85
CA LEU A 78 18.58 -17.81 -6.21
C LEU A 78 20.00 -17.32 -6.55
N SER A 79 20.38 -16.13 -6.09
CA SER A 79 21.76 -15.63 -6.28
C SER A 79 22.82 -16.51 -5.61
N GLN A 80 22.43 -17.23 -4.55
CA GLN A 80 23.25 -18.23 -3.86
C GLN A 80 23.12 -19.64 -4.48
N ARG A 81 22.39 -19.78 -5.60
CA ARG A 81 22.04 -21.06 -6.23
C ARG A 81 21.28 -22.02 -5.31
N ALA A 82 20.58 -21.51 -4.31
CA ALA A 82 19.75 -22.30 -3.42
C ALA A 82 18.48 -22.76 -4.14
N PRO A 83 18.13 -24.05 -4.09
CA PRO A 83 16.84 -24.52 -4.56
C PRO A 83 15.76 -23.98 -3.64
N ILE A 84 14.74 -23.36 -4.22
CA ILE A 84 13.65 -22.72 -3.46
C ILE A 84 12.29 -22.94 -4.12
N TYR A 85 11.30 -23.24 -3.29
CA TYR A 85 9.88 -23.20 -3.62
C TYR A 85 9.16 -22.28 -2.65
N THR A 86 8.12 -21.63 -3.11
CA THR A 86 7.26 -20.80 -2.27
C THR A 86 5.82 -21.27 -2.33
N VAL A 87 5.18 -21.33 -1.17
CA VAL A 87 3.74 -21.53 -1.05
C VAL A 87 3.20 -20.43 -0.16
N HIS A 88 2.56 -19.44 -0.75
CA HIS A 88 2.18 -18.19 -0.08
C HIS A 88 3.41 -17.49 0.54
N ASP A 89 3.44 -17.36 1.87
CA ASP A 89 4.49 -16.77 2.68
C ASP A 89 5.51 -17.79 3.20
N ASN A 90 5.35 -19.07 2.84
CA ASN A 90 6.26 -20.13 3.24
C ASN A 90 7.37 -20.31 2.21
N PHE A 91 8.60 -20.38 2.70
CA PHE A 91 9.81 -20.66 1.91
C PHE A 91 10.28 -22.08 2.17
N ILE A 92 10.34 -22.89 1.12
CA ILE A 92 10.77 -24.30 1.19
C ILE A 92 12.12 -24.38 0.49
N THR A 93 13.16 -24.81 1.21
CA THR A 93 14.49 -24.97 0.68
C THR A 93 15.17 -26.19 1.32
N THR A 94 16.41 -26.47 0.93
CA THR A 94 17.17 -27.58 1.51
C THR A 94 17.64 -27.25 2.92
N PRO A 95 17.94 -28.26 3.78
CA PRO A 95 18.39 -28.05 5.16
C PRO A 95 19.63 -27.15 5.27
N HIS A 96 20.47 -27.13 4.23
CA HIS A 96 21.68 -26.29 4.19
C HIS A 96 21.32 -24.78 4.21
N TYR A 97 20.26 -24.39 3.51
CA TYR A 97 19.85 -22.98 3.38
C TYR A 97 18.77 -22.56 4.37
N VAL A 98 18.09 -23.50 5.02
CA VAL A 98 16.96 -23.22 5.92
C VAL A 98 17.34 -22.21 7.03
N LYS A 99 18.55 -22.31 7.54
CA LYS A 99 19.04 -21.40 8.61
C LYS A 99 19.32 -19.97 8.13
N VAL A 100 19.54 -19.81 6.83
CA VAL A 100 19.88 -18.49 6.23
C VAL A 100 18.62 -17.71 5.84
N VAL A 101 17.50 -18.39 5.61
CA VAL A 101 16.23 -17.76 5.20
C VAL A 101 15.75 -16.68 6.17
N PRO A 102 15.71 -16.91 7.49
CA PRO A 102 15.31 -15.90 8.47
C PRO A 102 16.16 -14.63 8.42
N ASP A 103 17.49 -14.79 8.28
CA ASP A 103 18.41 -13.66 8.21
C ASP A 103 18.20 -12.85 6.92
N ILE A 104 17.99 -13.53 5.79
CA ILE A 104 17.68 -12.88 4.52
C ILE A 104 16.35 -12.13 4.63
N TYR A 105 15.31 -12.79 5.16
CA TYR A 105 13.99 -12.18 5.34
C TYR A 105 14.07 -10.91 6.17
N THR A 106 14.76 -10.96 7.28
CA THR A 106 14.98 -9.82 8.17
C THR A 106 15.73 -8.69 7.48
N LYS A 107 16.82 -9.00 6.76
CA LYS A 107 17.56 -8.01 5.99
C LYS A 107 16.70 -7.34 4.93
N VAL A 108 15.81 -8.08 4.27
CA VAL A 108 14.87 -7.51 3.30
C VAL A 108 13.92 -6.51 3.97
N ILE A 109 13.37 -6.86 5.14
CA ILE A 109 12.49 -5.94 5.90
C ILE A 109 13.27 -4.68 6.32
N PHE A 110 14.48 -4.83 6.83
CA PHE A 110 15.30 -3.69 7.28
C PHE A 110 15.77 -2.79 6.13
N ASN A 111 15.89 -3.35 4.94
CA ASN A 111 16.25 -2.61 3.74
C ASN A 111 15.03 -2.02 3.03
N MET A 112 13.83 -2.22 3.55
CA MET A 112 12.66 -1.47 3.07
C MET A 112 12.82 0.01 3.34
N ASP A 113 12.25 0.80 2.46
CA ASP A 113 12.28 2.25 2.59
C ASP A 113 11.59 2.73 3.88
N HIS A 114 11.96 3.93 4.30
CA HIS A 114 11.31 4.60 5.43
C HIS A 114 9.79 4.59 5.26
N PRO A 115 9.00 4.27 6.31
CA PRO A 115 7.54 4.18 6.21
C PRO A 115 6.89 5.44 5.62
N LEU A 116 7.44 6.61 5.92
CA LEU A 116 6.96 7.88 5.37
C LEU A 116 7.17 7.95 3.85
N ARG A 117 8.32 7.49 3.35
CA ARG A 117 8.59 7.42 1.92
C ARG A 117 7.55 6.56 1.20
N ILE A 118 7.26 5.39 1.76
CA ILE A 118 6.30 4.45 1.18
C ILE A 118 4.91 5.09 1.01
N ILE A 119 4.43 5.82 2.02
CA ILE A 119 3.11 6.47 1.95
C ILE A 119 3.12 7.70 1.06
N ASN A 120 4.21 8.48 1.06
CA ASN A 120 4.35 9.65 0.20
C ASN A 120 4.40 9.25 -1.28
N GLU A 121 5.13 8.20 -1.65
CA GLU A 121 5.12 7.65 -3.01
C GLU A 121 3.72 7.19 -3.42
N PHE A 122 3.01 6.48 -2.53
CA PHE A 122 1.63 6.07 -2.77
C PHE A 122 0.70 7.27 -3.01
N MET A 123 0.85 8.32 -2.21
CA MET A 123 0.08 9.57 -2.39
C MET A 123 0.45 10.29 -3.68
N LYS A 124 1.73 10.38 -4.02
CA LYS A 124 2.18 11.00 -5.27
C LYS A 124 1.57 10.30 -6.49
N ILE A 125 1.62 8.98 -6.54
CA ILE A 125 1.10 8.20 -7.67
C ILE A 125 -0.43 8.31 -7.77
N ASN A 126 -1.15 8.23 -6.65
CA ASN A 126 -2.60 8.09 -6.68
C ASN A 126 -3.37 9.41 -6.52
N LEU A 127 -2.80 10.39 -5.83
CA LEU A 127 -3.46 11.64 -5.51
C LEU A 127 -2.90 12.84 -6.28
N ILE A 128 -1.58 12.95 -6.43
CA ILE A 128 -0.94 14.15 -6.97
C ILE A 128 -0.73 14.05 -8.47
N LEU A 129 -0.01 13.03 -8.94
CA LEU A 129 0.34 12.84 -10.34
C LEU A 129 -0.85 12.84 -11.33
N PRO A 130 -2.02 12.28 -10.99
CA PRO A 130 -3.18 12.31 -11.88
C PRO A 130 -3.71 13.70 -12.23
N TYR A 131 -3.26 14.76 -11.56
CA TYR A 131 -3.64 16.15 -11.79
C TYR A 131 -2.51 17.01 -12.37
N SER A 132 -1.37 16.41 -12.75
CA SER A 132 -0.21 17.12 -13.27
C SER A 132 -0.50 18.01 -14.48
N HIS A 133 -1.50 17.65 -15.31
CA HIS A 133 -1.87 18.42 -16.49
C HIS A 133 -2.80 19.60 -16.22
N THR A 134 -3.38 19.69 -15.02
CA THR A 134 -4.42 20.67 -14.70
C THR A 134 -4.10 21.54 -13.49
N HIS A 135 -3.12 21.14 -12.69
CA HIS A 135 -2.75 21.83 -11.45
C HIS A 135 -1.22 21.89 -11.32
N ASP A 136 -0.73 22.93 -10.67
CA ASP A 136 0.67 22.98 -10.28
C ASP A 136 0.92 21.99 -9.12
N ILE A 137 1.71 20.97 -9.41
CA ILE A 137 2.07 19.92 -8.45
C ILE A 137 3.56 19.94 -8.11
N TYR A 138 4.33 20.91 -8.63
CA TYR A 138 5.78 20.92 -8.58
C TYR A 138 6.32 20.73 -7.15
N ASN A 139 5.85 21.53 -6.21
CA ASN A 139 6.31 21.51 -4.83
C ASN A 139 5.96 20.21 -4.07
N LEU A 140 4.84 19.59 -4.41
CA LEU A 140 4.43 18.32 -3.81
C LEU A 140 5.12 17.12 -4.47
N TYR A 141 5.26 17.15 -5.79
CA TYR A 141 5.83 16.04 -6.53
C TYR A 141 7.34 15.90 -6.32
N ASN A 142 8.06 17.02 -6.31
CA ASN A 142 9.52 17.06 -6.13
C ASN A 142 9.96 17.14 -4.67
N HIS A 143 9.01 17.15 -3.73
CA HIS A 143 9.35 17.10 -2.31
C HIS A 143 10.02 15.77 -1.96
N LYS A 144 10.93 15.78 -1.00
CA LYS A 144 11.63 14.57 -0.55
C LYS A 144 10.63 13.55 0.04
N ASP A 145 10.75 12.31 -0.39
CA ASP A 145 9.78 11.27 -0.01
C ASP A 145 9.89 10.85 1.46
N ASN A 146 11.06 11.02 2.08
CA ASN A 146 11.32 10.70 3.48
C ASN A 146 11.01 11.86 4.45
N GLU A 147 10.49 12.97 3.94
CA GLU A 147 10.06 14.11 4.74
C GLU A 147 8.53 14.27 4.65
N PRO A 148 7.87 14.83 5.69
CA PRO A 148 6.44 15.13 5.62
C PRO A 148 6.13 16.08 4.45
N LEU A 149 5.09 15.77 3.68
CA LEU A 149 4.65 16.68 2.62
C LEU A 149 4.24 18.03 3.23
N PRO A 150 4.61 19.17 2.60
CA PRO A 150 4.31 20.49 3.13
C PRO A 150 2.80 20.70 3.25
N SER A 151 2.32 20.91 4.48
CA SER A 151 0.88 21.00 4.80
C SER A 151 0.16 22.06 3.99
N ASP A 152 0.79 23.22 3.79
CA ASP A 152 0.18 24.35 3.07
C ASP A 152 -0.04 24.00 1.60
N TYR A 153 1.01 23.53 0.92
CA TYR A 153 0.90 23.10 -0.48
C TYR A 153 -0.09 21.94 -0.66
N LEU A 154 -0.10 20.98 0.27
CA LEU A 154 -1.03 19.86 0.22
C LEU A 154 -2.48 20.33 0.44
N THR A 155 -2.69 21.26 1.36
CA THR A 155 -4.01 21.84 1.64
C THR A 155 -4.52 22.65 0.46
N ASP A 156 -3.69 23.51 -0.12
CA ASP A 156 -4.05 24.33 -1.27
C ASP A 156 -4.36 23.45 -2.49
N PHE A 157 -3.53 22.46 -2.74
CA PHE A 157 -3.77 21.48 -3.80
C PHE A 157 -5.11 20.75 -3.61
N LEU A 158 -5.39 20.23 -2.41
CA LEU A 158 -6.66 19.53 -2.15
C LEU A 158 -7.87 20.45 -2.26
N ASN A 159 -7.75 21.70 -1.83
CA ASN A 159 -8.80 22.69 -1.98
C ASN A 159 -9.04 23.08 -3.45
N SER A 160 -8.00 23.13 -4.28
CA SER A 160 -8.12 23.39 -5.71
C SER A 160 -8.90 22.29 -6.46
N LEU A 161 -8.91 21.07 -5.93
CA LEU A 161 -9.70 19.94 -6.45
C LEU A 161 -11.17 19.97 -6.05
N SER A 162 -11.62 21.02 -5.34
CA SER A 162 -12.98 21.11 -4.81
C SER A 162 -14.03 21.05 -5.93
N PRO A 163 -15.01 20.14 -5.86
CA PRO A 163 -16.09 20.10 -6.83
C PRO A 163 -16.96 21.36 -6.70
N VAL A 164 -17.58 21.79 -7.79
CA VAL A 164 -18.51 22.93 -7.81
C VAL A 164 -19.70 22.71 -6.86
N LYS A 165 -20.16 21.44 -6.75
CA LYS A 165 -21.22 21.01 -5.86
C LYS A 165 -20.63 20.38 -4.59
N ASP A 166 -21.31 20.54 -3.44
CA ASP A 166 -20.93 19.92 -2.16
C ASP A 166 -19.61 20.42 -1.52
N LYS A 167 -19.27 21.68 -1.64
CA LYS A 167 -18.07 22.29 -1.06
C LYS A 167 -17.91 22.01 0.45
N LYS A 168 -19.00 22.00 1.23
CA LYS A 168 -18.95 21.72 2.67
C LYS A 168 -18.49 20.29 2.95
N LYS A 169 -19.02 19.31 2.21
CA LYS A 169 -18.61 17.90 2.33
C LYS A 169 -17.15 17.70 1.90
N TRP A 170 -16.73 18.42 0.85
CA TRP A 170 -15.35 18.38 0.39
C TRP A 170 -14.38 18.90 1.45
N ARG A 171 -14.66 20.08 2.05
CA ARG A 171 -13.81 20.64 3.12
C ARG A 171 -13.68 19.70 4.30
N LYS A 172 -14.76 19.03 4.71
CA LYS A 172 -14.70 18.01 5.75
C LYS A 172 -13.80 16.85 5.34
N MET A 173 -13.93 16.33 4.13
CA MET A 173 -13.07 15.27 3.61
C MET A 173 -11.59 15.64 3.59
N VAL A 174 -11.26 16.87 3.19
CA VAL A 174 -9.88 17.40 3.20
C VAL A 174 -9.36 17.47 4.63
N SER A 175 -10.14 18.00 5.56
CA SER A 175 -9.76 18.07 6.98
C SER A 175 -9.53 16.67 7.56
N ASP A 176 -10.44 15.72 7.33
CA ASP A 176 -10.30 14.34 7.82
C ASP A 176 -9.05 13.67 7.23
N PHE A 177 -8.77 13.90 5.95
CA PHE A 177 -7.58 13.38 5.27
C PHE A 177 -6.28 13.95 5.86
N LEU A 178 -6.18 15.27 6.02
CA LEU A 178 -5.02 15.94 6.61
C LEU A 178 -4.78 15.47 8.04
N ASN A 179 -5.84 15.36 8.84
CA ASN A 179 -5.72 14.82 10.20
C ASN A 179 -5.19 13.38 10.21
N CYS A 180 -5.66 12.52 9.29
CA CYS A 180 -5.15 11.15 9.17
C CYS A 180 -3.68 11.13 8.74
N TYR A 181 -3.30 11.98 7.79
CA TYR A 181 -1.91 12.08 7.33
C TYR A 181 -0.99 12.57 8.43
N ASN A 182 -1.36 13.65 9.12
CA ASN A 182 -0.57 14.20 10.23
C ASN A 182 -0.39 13.17 11.36
N ARG A 183 -1.47 12.47 11.75
CA ARG A 183 -1.37 11.38 12.73
C ARG A 183 -0.43 10.26 12.30
N TYR A 184 -0.39 9.94 11.01
CA TYR A 184 0.56 8.97 10.48
C TYR A 184 2.00 9.50 10.56
N VAL A 185 2.22 10.76 10.17
CA VAL A 185 3.52 11.43 10.29
C VAL A 185 3.99 11.43 11.74
N ASP A 186 3.13 11.81 12.68
CA ASP A 186 3.44 11.81 14.12
C ASP A 186 3.82 10.42 14.63
N ALA A 187 3.10 9.38 14.19
CA ALA A 187 3.38 8.01 14.58
C ALA A 187 4.72 7.49 14.04
N VAL A 188 5.10 7.90 12.82
CA VAL A 188 6.31 7.41 12.12
C VAL A 188 7.55 8.25 12.50
N CYS A 189 7.39 9.56 12.65
CA CYS A 189 8.50 10.49 12.91
C CYS A 189 8.65 10.84 14.39
N GLY A 190 7.67 10.49 15.22
CA GLY A 190 7.53 10.97 16.58
C GLY A 190 6.98 12.41 16.61
N ASN A 191 6.47 12.84 17.76
CA ASN A 191 6.06 14.21 17.95
C ASN A 191 7.30 15.11 17.76
N GLN A 192 7.39 15.74 16.60
CA GLN A 192 8.41 16.76 16.35
C GLN A 192 8.00 18.00 17.15
N VAL A 193 8.45 18.09 18.37
CA VAL A 193 8.77 19.40 18.91
C VAL A 193 9.87 19.92 17.98
N ILE A 194 9.60 21.02 17.30
CA ILE A 194 10.52 21.68 16.37
C ILE A 194 11.68 22.25 17.21
N ASP A 195 12.54 21.35 17.65
CA ASP A 195 13.82 21.73 18.22
C ASP A 195 14.84 21.52 17.11
N SER A 196 15.52 22.59 16.73
CA SER A 196 16.49 22.64 15.63
C SER A 196 17.69 21.69 15.78
N GLU A 197 17.76 20.95 16.86
CA GLU A 197 18.80 19.97 17.18
C GLU A 197 18.35 18.50 17.01
N GLU A 198 17.08 18.23 16.65
CA GLU A 198 16.64 16.86 16.50
C GLU A 198 17.17 16.21 15.21
N PRO A 199 17.64 14.93 15.29
CA PRO A 199 18.16 14.23 14.13
C PRO A 199 17.06 13.99 13.09
N SER A 200 17.43 14.02 11.81
CA SER A 200 16.51 13.77 10.69
C SER A 200 15.79 12.41 10.81
N ASN A 201 14.67 12.27 10.14
CA ASN A 201 13.89 11.02 10.13
C ASN A 201 14.71 9.82 9.64
N ASP A 202 15.66 10.04 8.72
CA ASP A 202 16.57 8.98 8.27
C ASP A 202 17.50 8.51 9.38
N VAL A 203 18.01 9.43 10.20
CA VAL A 203 18.86 9.07 11.35
C VAL A 203 18.04 8.30 12.39
N LYS A 204 16.83 8.75 12.71
CA LYS A 204 15.91 8.06 13.63
C LYS A 204 15.57 6.66 13.12
N TRP A 205 15.28 6.53 11.81
CA TRP A 205 14.99 5.26 11.18
C TRP A 205 16.18 4.30 11.20
N ASN A 206 17.38 4.78 10.87
CA ASN A 206 18.58 3.97 10.90
C ASN A 206 18.92 3.51 12.33
N LYS A 207 18.77 4.38 13.34
CA LYS A 207 18.93 4.00 14.75
C LYS A 207 17.92 2.93 15.16
N PHE A 208 16.67 3.05 14.75
CA PHE A 208 15.65 2.03 15.00
C PHE A 208 16.03 0.69 14.35
N LYS A 209 16.50 0.68 13.10
CA LYS A 209 16.97 -0.55 12.44
C LYS A 209 18.12 -1.20 13.19
N GLN A 210 19.13 -0.43 13.61
CA GLN A 210 20.24 -0.95 14.40
C GLN A 210 19.80 -1.58 15.73
N LEU A 211 18.81 -0.99 16.40
CA LEU A 211 18.24 -1.56 17.62
C LEU A 211 17.54 -2.89 17.37
N LEU A 212 16.89 -3.06 16.22
CA LEU A 212 16.25 -4.32 15.84
C LEU A 212 17.26 -5.40 15.43
N GLU A 213 18.34 -5.04 14.73
CA GLU A 213 19.40 -5.97 14.34
C GLU A 213 20.09 -6.62 15.56
N ASN A 214 20.18 -5.90 16.67
CA ASN A 214 20.79 -6.39 17.90
C ASN A 214 19.85 -7.26 18.77
N ARG A 215 18.58 -7.44 18.37
CA ARG A 215 17.65 -8.32 19.08
C ARG A 215 17.71 -9.74 18.53
N SER A 216 17.68 -10.74 19.43
CA SER A 216 17.51 -12.13 19.02
C SER A 216 16.16 -12.29 18.30
N GLN A 217 16.20 -12.83 17.10
CA GLN A 217 15.01 -13.04 16.29
C GLN A 217 14.48 -14.46 16.54
N ASN A 218 13.24 -14.55 16.98
CA ASN A 218 12.58 -15.82 17.15
C ASN A 218 11.75 -16.13 15.90
N TYR A 219 12.25 -17.04 15.09
CA TYR A 219 11.51 -17.61 13.96
C TYR A 219 11.08 -19.03 14.33
N SER A 220 9.84 -19.37 13.98
CA SER A 220 9.33 -20.72 14.08
C SER A 220 9.67 -21.46 12.78
N VAL A 221 10.44 -22.54 12.90
CA VAL A 221 10.74 -23.44 11.79
C VAL A 221 9.84 -24.67 11.95
N HIS A 222 8.97 -24.92 10.96
CA HIS A 222 8.12 -26.11 10.92
C HIS A 222 8.75 -27.13 9.96
N TYR A 223 8.91 -28.36 10.44
CA TYR A 223 9.40 -29.50 9.66
C TYR A 223 8.24 -30.34 9.16
#